data_b83177f285a801460fd20a460baaa434
#
_entry.id   b83177f285a801460fd20a460baaa434
#
_cell.length_a   1.000
_cell.length_b   1.000
_cell.length_c   1.000
_cell.angle_alpha   90.00
_cell.angle_beta   90.00
_cell.angle_gamma   90.00
#
_symmetry.space_group_name_H-M   'P 1'
#
loop_
_entity.id
_entity.type
_entity.pdbx_description
1 polymer ?
#
loop_
_entity_poly.entity_id
_entity_poly.type
_entity_poly.pdbx_seq_one_letter_code
_entity_poly.pdbx_strand_id
1 'polypeptide(L)' 'MTATEYKSARETLGMTQAALAEKLGVTRRTIIFRENGARITVEAALAIRSLVAAAR' A
#
# COMPACT_ATOMS: atom_id res chain seq x y z
N MET A 1 5.23 -9.78 -0.62
CA MET A 1 5.61 -8.38 -0.32
C MET A 1 5.78 -8.20 1.17
N THR A 2 6.85 -7.57 1.58
CA THR A 2 7.12 -7.27 2.98
C THR A 2 6.47 -5.95 3.39
N ALA A 3 6.36 -5.72 4.71
CA ALA A 3 5.87 -4.44 5.24
C ALA A 3 6.73 -3.26 4.75
N THR A 4 8.04 -3.43 4.72
CA THR A 4 8.98 -2.41 4.24
C THR A 4 8.76 -2.10 2.77
N GLU A 5 8.57 -3.13 1.94
CA GLU A 5 8.29 -2.95 0.52
C GLU A 5 6.97 -2.23 0.30
N TYR A 6 5.95 -2.55 1.10
CA TYR A 6 4.65 -1.91 1.02
C TYR A 6 4.75 -0.41 1.33
N LYS A 7 5.45 -0.07 2.42
CA LYS A 7 5.69 1.32 2.80
C LYS A 7 6.48 2.08 1.74
N SER A 8 7.54 1.46 1.19
CA SER A 8 8.34 2.05 0.12
C SER A 8 7.50 2.35 -1.12
N ALA A 9 6.63 1.42 -1.49
CA ALA A 9 5.72 1.61 -2.63
C ALA A 9 4.80 2.81 -2.40
N ARG A 10 4.24 2.93 -1.19
CA ARG A 10 3.40 4.08 -0.84
C ARG A 10 4.19 5.39 -0.93
N GLU A 11 5.41 5.41 -0.41
CA GLU A 11 6.27 6.59 -0.45
C GLU A 11 6.64 6.97 -1.89
N THR A 12 6.90 5.97 -2.73
CA THR A 12 7.15 6.18 -4.15
C THR A 12 5.95 6.85 -4.84
N LEU A 13 4.74 6.51 -4.41
CA LEU A 13 3.53 7.14 -4.92
C LEU A 13 3.31 8.56 -4.38
N GLY A 14 4.09 8.97 -3.37
CA GLY A 14 3.91 10.28 -2.74
C GLY A 14 2.61 10.38 -1.94
N MET A 15 2.06 9.25 -1.51
CA MET A 15 0.77 9.21 -0.80
C MET A 15 0.96 9.06 0.70
N THR A 16 0.06 9.70 1.46
CA THR A 16 -0.10 9.42 2.88
C THR A 16 -0.79 8.08 3.07
N GLN A 17 -0.77 7.54 4.28
CA GLN A 17 -1.51 6.31 4.59
C GLN A 17 -3.01 6.48 4.31
N ALA A 18 -3.57 7.64 4.67
CA ALA A 18 -4.99 7.93 4.41
C ALA A 18 -5.29 8.01 2.92
N ALA A 19 -4.43 8.64 2.14
CA ALA A 19 -4.62 8.78 0.69
C ALA A 19 -4.55 7.41 0.00
N LEU A 20 -3.60 6.57 0.39
CA LEU A 20 -3.49 5.22 -0.15
C LEU A 20 -4.72 4.37 0.21
N ALA A 21 -5.18 4.46 1.45
CA ALA A 21 -6.37 3.74 1.90
C ALA A 21 -7.59 4.10 1.06
N GLU A 22 -7.79 5.38 0.81
CA GLU A 22 -8.89 5.87 -0.04
C GLU A 22 -8.76 5.32 -1.46
N LYS A 23 -7.56 5.36 -2.02
CA LYS A 23 -7.30 4.88 -3.38
C LYS A 23 -7.57 3.39 -3.52
N LEU A 24 -7.24 2.60 -2.50
CA LEU A 24 -7.43 1.15 -2.52
C LEU A 24 -8.81 0.69 -2.01
N GLY A 25 -9.62 1.61 -1.50
CA GLY A 25 -10.93 1.26 -0.96
C GLY A 25 -10.88 0.50 0.36
N VAL A 26 -9.84 0.74 1.17
CA VAL A 26 -9.67 0.15 2.50
C VAL A 26 -9.56 1.25 3.54
N THR A 27 -9.54 0.88 4.84
CA THR A 27 -9.36 1.85 5.90
C THR A 27 -7.88 2.20 6.08
N ARG A 28 -7.60 3.39 6.60
CA ARG A 28 -6.24 3.80 6.98
C ARG A 28 -5.61 2.78 7.94
N ARG A 29 -6.40 2.25 8.86
CA ARG A 29 -5.97 1.24 9.82
C ARG A 29 -5.40 0.00 9.13
N THR A 30 -6.01 -0.44 8.03
CA THR A 30 -5.53 -1.56 7.22
C THR A 30 -4.12 -1.26 6.68
N ILE A 31 -3.89 -0.04 6.18
CA ILE A 31 -2.57 0.37 5.69
C ILE A 31 -1.54 0.34 6.82
N ILE A 32 -1.90 0.90 7.97
CA ILE A 32 -1.02 0.92 9.15
C ILE A 32 -0.62 -0.51 9.55
N PHE A 33 -1.57 -1.44 9.60
CA PHE A 33 -1.31 -2.84 9.95
C PHE A 33 -0.38 -3.50 8.95
N ARG A 34 -0.58 -3.28 7.66
CA ARG A 34 0.29 -3.83 6.61
C ARG A 34 1.73 -3.32 6.75
N GLU A 35 1.91 -2.05 7.08
CA GLU A 35 3.23 -1.45 7.27
C GLU A 35 3.87 -1.86 8.59
N ASN A 36 3.11 -2.40 9.52
CA ASN A 36 3.60 -2.89 10.81
C ASN A 36 3.76 -4.42 10.86
N GLY A 37 3.74 -5.08 9.73
CA GLY A 37 4.05 -6.50 9.64
C GLY A 37 2.85 -7.44 9.50
N ALA A 38 1.62 -6.91 9.40
CA ALA A 38 0.46 -7.73 9.07
C ALA A 38 0.62 -8.35 7.67
N ARG A 39 0.01 -9.51 7.48
CA ARG A 39 0.09 -10.22 6.20
C ARG A 39 -0.44 -9.34 5.06
N ILE A 40 0.35 -9.25 4.00
CA ILE A 40 -0.05 -8.58 2.76
C ILE A 40 -0.40 -9.68 1.76
N THR A 41 -1.69 -9.78 1.43
CA THR A 41 -2.17 -10.79 0.48
C THR A 41 -1.64 -10.50 -0.92
N VAL A 42 -1.72 -11.51 -1.80
CA VAL A 42 -1.33 -11.34 -3.21
C VAL A 42 -2.15 -10.24 -3.86
N GLU A 43 -3.45 -10.19 -3.59
CA GLU A 43 -4.32 -9.14 -4.15
C GLU A 43 -3.91 -7.76 -3.67
N ALA A 44 -3.58 -7.61 -2.39
CA ALA A 44 -3.13 -6.33 -1.84
C ALA A 44 -1.81 -5.88 -2.48
N ALA A 45 -0.88 -6.81 -2.66
CA ALA A 45 0.41 -6.54 -3.31
C ALA A 45 0.21 -6.13 -4.78
N LEU A 46 -0.63 -6.84 -5.51
CA LEU A 46 -0.93 -6.53 -6.91
C LEU A 46 -1.59 -5.15 -7.03
N ALA A 47 -2.49 -4.81 -6.12
CA ALA A 47 -3.18 -3.52 -6.15
C ALA A 47 -2.20 -2.34 -6.01
N ILE A 48 -1.30 -2.39 -5.04
CA ILE A 48 -0.34 -1.31 -4.85
C ILE A 48 0.71 -1.27 -5.97
N ARG A 49 1.15 -2.42 -6.47
CA ARG A 49 2.07 -2.49 -7.60
C ARG A 49 1.44 -1.91 -8.86
N SER A 50 0.16 -2.13 -9.07
CA SER A 50 -0.59 -1.56 -10.19
C SER A 50 -0.59 -0.03 -10.12
N LEU A 51 -0.78 0.55 -8.92
CA LEU A 51 -0.71 2.00 -8.73
C LEU A 51 0.68 2.54 -9.04
N VAL A 52 1.73 1.86 -8.57
CA VAL A 52 3.12 2.27 -8.84
C VAL A 52 3.40 2.22 -10.34
N ALA A 53 2.98 1.17 -11.02
CA ALA A 53 3.15 1.04 -12.47
C ALA A 53 2.43 2.15 -13.22
N ALA A 54 1.22 2.50 -12.81
CA ALA A 54 0.42 3.55 -13.44
C ALA A 54 1.00 4.95 -13.22
N ALA A 55 1.78 5.14 -12.14
CA ALA A 55 2.39 6.43 -11.82
C ALA A 55 3.69 6.72 -12.57
N ARG A 56 4.20 5.76 -13.30
CA ARG A 56 5.46 5.90 -14.05
C ARG A 56 5.25 6.56 -15.42
#